data_7f0ce7177b3cfa5c35e2669c508a469c
#
_entry.id   7f0ce7177b3cfa5c35e2669c508a469c
#
_cell.length_a   1.000
_cell.length_b   1.000
_cell.length_c   1.000
_cell.angle_alpha   90.00
_cell.angle_beta   90.00
_cell.angle_gamma   90.00
#
_symmetry.space_group_name_H-M   'P 1'
#
loop_
_entity.id
_entity.type
_entity.pdbx_description
1 polymer ?
#
loop_
_entity_poly.entity_id
_entity_poly.type
_entity_poly.pdbx_seq_one_letter_code
_entity_poly.pdbx_strand_id
1 'polypeptide(L)'
;MKGYCPFCQVRCTYRARVSGGKVLSLTGEKGNYWTGGAMCPKGLSIVELLNSPYRLVQPMLKQGSEWKTISYAEAVDIVVD
;
A
#
# COMPACT_ATOMS: atom_id res chain seq x y z
N MET A 1 -10.93 -5.74 -8.96
CA MET A 1 -10.91 -4.64 -7.96
C MET A 1 -10.38 -3.37 -8.60
N LYS A 2 -11.01 -2.25 -8.30
CA LYS A 2 -10.57 -0.94 -8.80
C LYS A 2 -10.04 -0.10 -7.65
N GLY A 3 -9.07 0.77 -7.92
CA GLY A 3 -8.53 1.68 -6.95
C GLY A 3 -7.81 2.83 -7.62
N TYR A 4 -7.16 3.66 -6.83
CA TYR A 4 -6.35 4.76 -7.35
C TYR A 4 -5.00 4.78 -6.63
N CYS A 5 -3.98 5.26 -7.36
CA CYS A 5 -2.61 5.30 -6.86
C CYS A 5 -2.44 6.39 -5.79
N PRO A 6 -1.89 6.07 -4.62
CA PRO A 6 -1.72 7.04 -3.54
C PRO A 6 -0.42 7.85 -3.62
N PHE A 7 0.46 7.57 -4.59
CA PHE A 7 1.83 8.09 -4.55
C PHE A 7 1.98 9.54 -4.97
N CYS A 8 1.07 10.05 -5.80
CA CYS A 8 1.13 11.46 -6.19
C CYS A 8 -0.25 12.03 -6.45
N GLN A 9 -0.31 13.32 -6.77
CA GLN A 9 -1.58 14.03 -6.95
C GLN A 9 -2.33 13.66 -8.23
N VAL A 10 -1.70 12.99 -9.17
CA VAL A 10 -2.34 12.56 -10.41
C VAL A 10 -3.47 11.57 -10.16
N ARG A 11 -3.32 10.73 -9.12
CA ARG A 11 -4.35 9.77 -8.71
C ARG A 11 -4.76 8.83 -9.84
N CYS A 12 -3.78 8.24 -10.50
CA CYS A 12 -4.04 7.26 -11.55
C CYS A 12 -4.95 6.15 -11.04
N THR A 13 -6.02 5.88 -11.78
CA THR A 13 -6.91 4.78 -11.43
C THR A 13 -6.39 3.47 -12.03
N TYR A 14 -6.59 2.38 -11.32
CA TYR A 14 -6.09 1.08 -11.72
C TYR A 14 -7.12 -0.02 -11.53
N ARG A 15 -6.88 -1.13 -12.22
CA ARG A 15 -7.51 -2.42 -11.94
C ARG A 15 -6.48 -3.35 -11.32
N ALA A 16 -6.83 -3.96 -10.21
CA ALA A 16 -6.00 -4.94 -9.53
C ALA A 16 -6.54 -6.35 -9.79
N ARG A 17 -5.64 -7.26 -10.12
CA ARG A 17 -5.94 -8.69 -10.13
C ARG A 17 -5.52 -9.27 -8.79
N VAL A 18 -6.47 -9.85 -8.08
CA VAL A 18 -6.28 -10.38 -6.73
C VAL A 18 -6.63 -11.88 -6.74
N SER A 19 -5.81 -12.68 -6.09
CA SER A 19 -6.05 -14.11 -5.90
C SER A 19 -5.42 -14.57 -4.60
N GLY A 20 -6.14 -15.42 -3.85
CA GLY A 20 -5.64 -15.95 -2.59
C GLY A 20 -5.27 -14.87 -1.56
N GLY A 21 -5.98 -13.74 -1.56
CA GLY A 21 -5.70 -12.64 -0.66
C GLY A 21 -4.47 -11.79 -1.03
N LYS A 22 -3.87 -12.05 -2.22
CA LYS A 22 -2.70 -11.31 -2.68
C LYS A 22 -3.00 -10.53 -3.96
N VAL A 23 -2.44 -9.34 -4.07
CA VAL A 23 -2.47 -8.56 -5.31
C VAL A 23 -1.39 -9.12 -6.24
N LEU A 24 -1.81 -9.59 -7.41
CA LEU A 24 -0.91 -10.21 -8.39
C LEU A 24 -0.40 -9.22 -9.42
N SER A 25 -1.25 -8.28 -9.84
CA SER A 25 -0.87 -7.29 -10.84
C SER A 25 -1.77 -6.07 -10.78
N LEU A 26 -1.25 -4.95 -11.27
CA LEU A 26 -1.99 -3.71 -11.46
C LEU A 26 -1.88 -3.29 -12.92
N THR A 27 -2.99 -2.79 -13.46
CA THR A 27 -3.03 -2.18 -14.80
C THR A 27 -3.81 -0.88 -14.73
N GLY A 28 -3.42 0.12 -15.51
CA GLY A 28 -4.17 1.37 -15.58
C GLY A 28 -5.59 1.16 -16.06
N GLU A 29 -6.52 1.95 -15.54
CA GLU A 29 -7.93 1.92 -15.96
C GLU A 29 -8.09 2.70 -17.28
N LYS A 30 -8.45 1.99 -18.35
CA LYS A 30 -8.57 2.58 -19.69
C LYS A 30 -9.61 3.70 -19.78
N GLY A 31 -10.59 3.70 -18.88
CA GLY A 31 -11.62 4.75 -18.85
C GLY A 31 -11.17 6.06 -18.22
N ASN A 32 -9.97 6.14 -17.67
CA ASN A 32 -9.46 7.37 -17.09
C ASN A 32 -8.89 8.27 -18.18
N TYR A 33 -9.61 9.34 -18.50
CA TYR A 33 -9.18 10.24 -19.58
C TYR A 33 -7.96 11.10 -19.21
N TRP A 34 -7.68 11.32 -17.93
CA TRP A 34 -6.50 12.06 -17.48
C TRP A 34 -5.21 11.30 -17.78
N THR A 35 -5.23 10.00 -17.61
CA THR A 35 -4.03 9.16 -17.73
C THR A 35 -4.02 8.32 -19.01
N GLY A 36 -5.16 8.27 -19.72
CA GLY A 36 -5.28 7.42 -20.91
C GLY A 36 -5.11 5.94 -20.62
N GLY A 37 -5.31 5.53 -19.37
CA GLY A 37 -5.12 4.15 -18.97
C GLY A 37 -3.68 3.79 -18.59
N ALA A 38 -2.79 4.79 -18.50
CA ALA A 38 -1.40 4.56 -18.14
C ALA A 38 -1.20 4.62 -16.61
N MET A 39 -0.14 3.97 -16.15
CA MET A 39 0.40 4.12 -14.80
C MET A 39 1.92 4.20 -14.90
N CYS A 40 2.54 5.08 -14.11
CA CYS A 40 3.99 5.16 -14.06
C CYS A 40 4.57 3.99 -13.26
N PRO A 41 5.89 3.72 -13.38
CA PRO A 41 6.54 2.63 -12.65
C PRO A 41 6.36 2.71 -11.12
N LYS A 42 6.26 3.91 -10.55
CA LYS A 42 6.01 4.07 -9.11
C LYS A 42 4.69 3.42 -8.69
N GLY A 43 3.61 3.66 -9.43
CA GLY A 43 2.31 3.04 -9.17
C GLY A 43 2.33 1.54 -9.40
N LEU A 44 3.00 1.08 -10.44
CA LEU A 44 3.11 -0.34 -10.74
C LEU A 44 3.91 -1.09 -9.66
N SER A 45 4.82 -0.43 -8.96
CA SER A 45 5.61 -1.03 -7.88
C SER A 45 4.80 -1.33 -6.62
N ILE A 46 3.55 -0.88 -6.54
CA ILE A 46 2.67 -1.17 -5.40
C ILE A 46 2.56 -2.68 -5.14
N VAL A 47 2.54 -3.48 -6.20
CA VAL A 47 2.45 -4.96 -6.08
C VAL A 47 3.62 -5.50 -5.26
N GLU A 48 4.84 -5.06 -5.58
CA GLU A 48 6.04 -5.49 -4.86
C GLU A 48 6.02 -4.99 -3.42
N LEU A 49 5.63 -3.74 -3.21
CA LEU A 49 5.52 -3.17 -1.87
C LEU A 49 4.54 -3.95 -0.98
N LEU A 50 3.36 -4.26 -1.51
CA LEU A 50 2.33 -4.99 -0.76
C LEU A 50 2.75 -6.42 -0.41
N ASN A 51 3.52 -7.06 -1.28
CA ASN A 51 3.94 -8.44 -1.11
C ASN A 51 5.35 -8.57 -0.51
N SER A 52 5.99 -7.46 -0.16
CA SER A 52 7.33 -7.46 0.42
C SER A 52 7.34 -8.10 1.81
N PRO A 53 8.29 -9.00 2.09
CA PRO A 53 8.45 -9.56 3.44
C PRO A 53 8.91 -8.52 4.46
N TYR A 54 9.41 -7.37 4.00
CA TYR A 54 9.87 -6.28 4.87
C TYR A 54 8.78 -5.26 5.17
N ARG A 55 7.58 -5.43 4.58
CA ARG A 55 6.48 -4.51 4.84
C ARG A 55 6.01 -4.64 6.29
N LEU A 56 5.87 -3.49 6.96
CA LEU A 56 5.32 -3.44 8.31
C LEU A 56 3.82 -3.68 8.24
N VAL A 57 3.34 -4.73 8.91
CA VAL A 57 1.92 -5.11 8.93
C VAL A 57 1.28 -4.93 10.30
N GLN A 58 2.09 -4.59 11.31
CA GLN A 58 1.64 -4.34 12.67
C GLN A 58 2.43 -3.18 13.27
N PRO A 59 1.85 -2.44 14.23
CA PRO A 59 2.59 -1.41 14.94
C PRO A 59 3.79 -1.99 15.68
N MET A 60 4.87 -1.22 15.75
CA MET A 60 6.08 -1.63 16.44
C MET A 60 6.56 -0.48 17.34
N LEU A 61 7.00 -0.83 18.53
CA LEU A 61 7.57 0.10 19.50
C LEU A 61 9.08 -0.15 19.61
N LYS A 62 9.86 0.90 19.47
CA LYS A 62 11.31 0.81 19.69
C LYS A 62 11.61 0.91 21.18
N GLN A 63 12.30 -0.11 21.70
CA GLN A 63 12.77 -0.16 23.07
C GLN A 63 14.28 -0.35 23.05
N GLY A 64 15.02 0.72 23.32
CA GLY A 64 16.48 0.72 23.18
C GLY A 64 16.87 0.49 21.71
N SER A 65 17.58 -0.59 21.43
CA SER A 65 17.98 -0.99 20.07
C SER A 65 17.05 -1.98 19.41
N GLU A 66 16.03 -2.45 20.13
CA GLU A 66 15.12 -3.49 19.62
C GLU A 66 13.75 -2.93 19.28
N TRP A 67 13.08 -3.60 18.31
CA TRP A 67 11.71 -3.31 17.92
C TRP A 67 10.79 -4.41 18.40
N LYS A 68 9.76 -4.04 19.15
CA LYS A 68 8.75 -4.96 19.68
C LYS A 68 7.43 -4.72 18.97
N THR A 69 6.79 -5.79 18.49
CA THR A 69 5.43 -5.72 17.95
C THR A 69 4.44 -5.45 19.07
N ILE A 70 3.56 -4.49 18.88
CA ILE A 70 2.50 -4.13 19.84
C ILE A 70 1.14 -4.15 19.14
N SER A 71 0.06 -4.14 19.92
CA SER A 71 -1.29 -4.05 19.38
C SER A 71 -1.60 -2.62 18.88
N TYR A 72 -2.62 -2.49 18.03
CA TYR A 72 -3.10 -1.17 17.62
C TYR A 72 -3.62 -0.35 18.81
N ALA A 73 -4.29 -1.01 19.76
CA ALA A 73 -4.78 -0.34 20.96
C ALA A 73 -3.64 0.26 21.77
N GLU A 74 -2.58 -0.51 22.02
CA GLU A 74 -1.38 -0.04 22.71
C GLU A 74 -0.72 1.12 21.95
N ALA A 75 -0.63 1.02 20.62
CA ALA A 75 -0.03 2.08 19.81
C ALA A 75 -0.83 3.38 19.91
N VAL A 76 -2.16 3.29 19.87
CA VAL A 76 -3.04 4.47 20.00
C VAL A 76 -2.88 5.10 21.39
N ASP A 77 -2.87 4.29 22.43
CA ASP A 77 -2.70 4.78 23.81
C ASP A 77 -1.38 5.55 23.99
N ILE A 78 -0.31 5.07 23.37
CA ILE A 78 1.00 5.74 23.43
C ILE A 78 0.95 7.09 22.69
N VAL A 79 0.26 7.15 21.56
CA VAL A 79 0.21 8.39 20.74
C VAL A 79 -0.68 9.46 21.36
N VAL A 80 -1.82 9.07 21.96
CA VAL A 80 -2.76 10.05 22.57
C VAL A 80 -2.36 10.50 23.96
N ASP A 81 -1.49 9.78 24.62
CA ASP A 81 -1.00 10.12 25.94
C ASP A 81 0.09 11.23 25.83
#